data_d1197e24eb5223212702d0dbf7307756
#
_entry.id   d1197e24eb5223212702d0dbf7307756
#
_cell.length_a   1.000
_cell.length_b   1.000
_cell.length_c   1.000
_cell.angle_alpha   90.00
_cell.angle_beta   90.00
_cell.angle_gamma   90.00
#
_symmetry.space_group_name_H-M   'P 1'
#
loop_
_entity.id
_entity.type
_entity.pdbx_description
1 polymer ?
#
loop_
_entity_poly.entity_id
_entity_poly.type
_entity_poly.pdbx_seq_one_letter_code
_entity_poly.pdbx_strand_id
1 'polypeptide(L)'
;MFTAITWNPDPIIIEFGGFALRWYSMLFATGFIIGFFILRQQFQKEDVSMEVLDKMLLYSVVGTILGARIGNCLFYDFAYFSKHPLEILLPFKFSPQFEFTGYRGLASHGAMLGLLLAYWLLSRKTGKSILWFLDKGALVAGLCLASIRMGNFMNSEIVGAPTDLPWAFIFPKVDDIARHPVQLYGFVVYLSLFFFTLAYHKKVFGKVKDGHVFAVFLFLLGILRFCMEFIKKHYVFDPDSIINMAQLLSLPMILIGAILAWNTRNKTLDS
;
A
#
# COMPACT_ATOMS: atom_id res chain seq x y z
N MET A 1 21.78 -30.21 -8.85
CA MET A 1 20.79 -29.26 -9.42
C MET A 1 19.86 -28.87 -8.31
N PHE A 2 19.79 -27.59 -7.98
CA PHE A 2 18.76 -27.12 -7.07
C PHE A 2 17.42 -27.10 -7.82
N THR A 3 16.43 -27.82 -7.31
CA THR A 3 15.08 -27.83 -7.89
C THR A 3 14.34 -26.60 -7.37
N ALA A 4 13.86 -25.76 -8.29
CA ALA A 4 12.99 -24.61 -7.93
C ALA A 4 11.76 -25.10 -7.16
N ILE A 5 11.28 -24.28 -6.23
CA ILE A 5 10.11 -24.60 -5.40
C ILE A 5 8.83 -24.31 -6.20
N THR A 6 8.02 -25.35 -6.45
CA THR A 6 6.69 -25.14 -7.07
C THR A 6 5.72 -24.58 -6.05
N TRP A 7 5.14 -23.40 -6.36
CA TRP A 7 4.23 -22.68 -5.49
C TRP A 7 2.84 -22.53 -6.12
N ASN A 8 1.90 -23.31 -5.66
CA ASN A 8 0.53 -23.31 -6.19
C ASN A 8 -0.51 -23.44 -5.08
N PRO A 9 -0.56 -22.50 -4.12
CA PRO A 9 -1.56 -22.53 -3.06
C PRO A 9 -2.94 -22.22 -3.61
N ASP A 10 -3.99 -22.71 -2.92
CA ASP A 10 -5.33 -22.19 -3.10
C ASP A 10 -5.41 -20.77 -2.52
N PRO A 11 -5.83 -19.75 -3.28
CA PRO A 11 -6.00 -18.40 -2.76
C PRO A 11 -7.19 -18.27 -1.80
N ILE A 12 -8.09 -19.27 -1.78
CA ILE A 12 -9.26 -19.33 -0.91
C ILE A 12 -8.91 -20.14 0.34
N ILE A 13 -9.18 -19.57 1.53
CA ILE A 13 -9.02 -20.26 2.82
C ILE A 13 -10.23 -21.13 3.09
N ILE A 14 -11.41 -20.54 2.90
CA ILE A 14 -12.71 -21.20 3.14
C ILE A 14 -13.77 -20.55 2.25
N GLU A 15 -14.68 -21.38 1.76
CA GLU A 15 -15.84 -20.93 0.99
C GLU A 15 -17.11 -21.42 1.67
N PHE A 16 -18.06 -20.50 1.88
CA PHE A 16 -19.35 -20.80 2.50
C PHE A 16 -20.44 -19.94 1.89
N GLY A 17 -21.51 -20.57 1.36
CA GLY A 17 -22.69 -19.87 0.86
C GLY A 17 -22.43 -18.81 -0.21
N GLY A 18 -21.45 -19.01 -1.11
CA GLY A 18 -21.05 -18.03 -2.13
C GLY A 18 -20.10 -16.92 -1.64
N PHE A 19 -19.77 -16.91 -0.34
CA PHE A 19 -18.72 -16.05 0.22
C PHE A 19 -17.39 -16.80 0.31
N ALA A 20 -16.36 -16.28 -0.33
CA ALA A 20 -15.01 -16.84 -0.30
C ALA A 20 -14.07 -15.96 0.53
N LEU A 21 -13.61 -16.46 1.67
CA LEU A 21 -12.56 -15.83 2.45
C LEU A 21 -11.20 -16.14 1.81
N ARG A 22 -10.48 -15.10 1.40
CA ARG A 22 -9.19 -15.22 0.70
C ARG A 22 -8.02 -14.85 1.61
N TRP A 23 -6.87 -15.51 1.41
CA TRP A 23 -5.63 -15.17 2.10
C TRP A 23 -5.26 -13.70 1.96
N TYR A 24 -5.42 -13.12 0.77
CA TYR A 24 -5.14 -11.71 0.53
C TYR A 24 -5.93 -10.78 1.47
N SER A 25 -7.25 -11.00 1.54
CA SER A 25 -8.13 -10.17 2.38
C SER A 25 -7.83 -10.33 3.86
N MET A 26 -7.53 -11.56 4.31
CA MET A 26 -7.19 -11.84 5.71
C MET A 26 -5.86 -11.20 6.10
N LEU A 27 -4.82 -11.36 5.29
CA LEU A 27 -3.50 -10.77 5.54
C LEU A 27 -3.57 -9.23 5.55
N PHE A 28 -4.32 -8.65 4.62
CA PHE A 28 -4.54 -7.21 4.57
C PHE A 28 -5.27 -6.70 5.82
N ALA A 29 -6.37 -7.35 6.22
CA ALA A 29 -7.11 -7.02 7.45
C ALA A 29 -6.22 -7.16 8.70
N THR A 30 -5.39 -8.18 8.79
CA THR A 30 -4.44 -8.38 9.89
C THR A 30 -3.46 -7.22 10.00
N GLY A 31 -2.94 -6.72 8.87
CA GLY A 31 -2.08 -5.52 8.84
C GLY A 31 -2.78 -4.28 9.41
N PHE A 32 -4.05 -4.07 9.10
CA PHE A 32 -4.86 -2.98 9.66
C PHE A 32 -5.11 -3.15 11.15
N ILE A 33 -5.46 -4.36 11.61
CA ILE A 33 -5.72 -4.64 13.03
C ILE A 33 -4.47 -4.38 13.88
N ILE A 34 -3.32 -4.92 13.45
CA ILE A 34 -2.05 -4.69 14.15
C ILE A 34 -1.70 -3.20 14.11
N GLY A 35 -1.87 -2.55 12.96
CA GLY A 35 -1.67 -1.11 12.78
C GLY A 35 -2.52 -0.26 13.72
N PHE A 36 -3.79 -0.62 13.92
CA PHE A 36 -4.69 0.02 14.87
C PHE A 36 -4.14 -0.03 16.30
N PHE A 37 -3.70 -1.20 16.77
CA PHE A 37 -3.14 -1.33 18.13
C PHE A 37 -1.85 -0.54 18.31
N ILE A 38 -1.01 -0.45 17.29
CA ILE A 38 0.21 0.37 17.31
C ILE A 38 -0.16 1.86 17.41
N LEU A 39 -1.08 2.33 16.58
CA LEU A 39 -1.54 3.72 16.60
C LEU A 39 -2.23 4.06 17.93
N ARG A 40 -3.05 3.17 18.47
CA ARG A 40 -3.68 3.33 19.78
C ARG A 40 -2.64 3.63 20.87
N GLN A 41 -1.54 2.87 20.90
CA GLN A 41 -0.46 3.11 21.87
C GLN A 41 0.21 4.48 21.63
N GLN A 42 0.39 4.91 20.37
CA GLN A 42 0.97 6.22 20.08
C GLN A 42 0.05 7.37 20.47
N PHE A 43 -1.25 7.27 20.21
CA PHE A 43 -2.25 8.25 20.60
C PHE A 43 -2.34 8.41 22.11
N GLN A 44 -2.31 7.30 22.86
CA GLN A 44 -2.26 7.33 24.32
C GLN A 44 -1.00 8.03 24.86
N LYS A 45 0.18 7.79 24.24
CA LYS A 45 1.43 8.43 24.63
C LYS A 45 1.47 9.94 24.34
N GLU A 46 0.72 10.38 23.35
CA GLU A 46 0.63 11.77 22.92
C GLU A 46 -0.56 12.51 23.53
N ASP A 47 -1.29 11.85 24.44
CA ASP A 47 -2.52 12.36 25.07
C ASP A 47 -3.54 12.85 24.05
N VAL A 48 -3.68 12.12 22.93
CA VAL A 48 -4.66 12.39 21.86
C VAL A 48 -5.88 11.51 22.05
N SER A 49 -7.06 12.11 21.95
CA SER A 49 -8.35 11.41 22.11
C SER A 49 -8.48 10.20 21.18
N MET A 50 -9.01 9.10 21.71
CA MET A 50 -9.31 7.88 20.95
C MET A 50 -10.37 8.14 19.86
N GLU A 51 -11.23 9.13 20.04
CA GLU A 51 -12.19 9.55 19.01
C GLU A 51 -11.49 10.02 17.71
N VAL A 52 -10.32 10.69 17.83
CA VAL A 52 -9.51 11.08 16.68
C VAL A 52 -8.92 9.84 15.98
N LEU A 53 -8.51 8.83 16.75
CA LEU A 53 -8.02 7.56 16.19
C LEU A 53 -9.12 6.82 15.42
N ASP A 54 -10.31 6.71 16.00
CA ASP A 54 -11.46 6.05 15.37
C ASP A 54 -11.85 6.77 14.07
N LYS A 55 -11.88 8.12 14.10
CA LYS A 55 -12.06 8.92 12.88
C LYS A 55 -10.93 8.69 11.88
N MET A 56 -9.67 8.65 12.30
CA MET A 56 -8.54 8.39 11.42
C MET A 56 -8.67 7.03 10.74
N LEU A 57 -9.04 5.98 11.48
CA LEU A 57 -9.28 4.65 10.91
C LEU A 57 -10.41 4.68 9.87
N LEU A 58 -11.58 5.23 10.24
CA LEU A 58 -12.72 5.34 9.33
C LEU A 58 -12.36 6.10 8.05
N TYR A 59 -11.75 7.27 8.19
CA TYR A 59 -11.34 8.10 7.06
C TYR A 59 -10.28 7.42 6.19
N SER A 60 -9.34 6.67 6.80
CA SER A 60 -8.34 5.89 6.07
C SER A 60 -8.98 4.78 5.24
N VAL A 61 -9.88 4.00 5.82
CA VAL A 61 -10.56 2.90 5.12
C VAL A 61 -11.44 3.44 3.99
N VAL A 62 -12.32 4.39 4.30
CA VAL A 62 -13.25 4.97 3.30
C VAL A 62 -12.48 5.70 2.20
N GLY A 63 -11.51 6.54 2.56
CA GLY A 63 -10.70 7.28 1.59
C GLY A 63 -9.90 6.36 0.67
N THR A 64 -9.30 5.31 1.22
CA THR A 64 -8.55 4.32 0.45
C THR A 64 -9.44 3.56 -0.52
N ILE A 65 -10.58 3.02 -0.04
CA ILE A 65 -11.49 2.21 -0.88
C ILE A 65 -12.13 3.07 -1.97
N LEU A 66 -12.74 4.20 -1.61
CA LEU A 66 -13.37 5.09 -2.58
C LEU A 66 -12.36 5.67 -3.57
N GLY A 67 -11.20 6.11 -3.07
CA GLY A 67 -10.14 6.62 -3.93
C GLY A 67 -9.63 5.57 -4.90
N ALA A 68 -9.38 4.34 -4.44
CA ALA A 68 -8.94 3.23 -5.29
C ALA A 68 -9.99 2.90 -6.37
N ARG A 69 -11.27 2.87 -6.00
CA ARG A 69 -12.37 2.59 -6.93
C ARG A 69 -12.54 3.70 -7.97
N ILE A 70 -12.64 4.94 -7.53
CA ILE A 70 -12.78 6.11 -8.41
C ILE A 70 -11.56 6.21 -9.34
N GLY A 71 -10.35 6.01 -8.81
CA GLY A 71 -9.12 6.02 -9.60
C GLY A 71 -9.13 4.94 -10.68
N ASN A 72 -9.58 3.71 -10.37
CA ASN A 72 -9.73 2.67 -11.38
C ASN A 72 -10.74 3.06 -12.46
N CYS A 73 -11.92 3.51 -12.06
CA CYS A 73 -12.99 3.88 -13.00
C CYS A 73 -12.57 5.03 -13.93
N LEU A 74 -11.83 6.01 -13.41
CA LEU A 74 -11.43 7.19 -14.19
C LEU A 74 -10.23 6.93 -15.12
N PHE A 75 -9.24 6.13 -14.65
CA PHE A 75 -7.98 5.99 -15.38
C PHE A 75 -7.87 4.73 -16.23
N TYR A 76 -8.62 3.66 -15.90
CA TYR A 76 -8.50 2.38 -16.60
C TYR A 76 -9.75 2.00 -17.38
N ASP A 77 -10.95 2.33 -16.88
CA ASP A 77 -12.22 1.87 -17.46
C ASP A 77 -13.21 3.02 -17.68
N PHE A 78 -12.74 4.22 -17.98
CA PHE A 78 -13.58 5.42 -18.12
C PHE A 78 -14.70 5.26 -19.15
N ALA A 79 -14.41 4.63 -20.30
CA ALA A 79 -15.40 4.42 -21.36
C ALA A 79 -16.61 3.57 -20.91
N TYR A 80 -16.39 2.61 -20.00
CA TYR A 80 -17.46 1.81 -19.43
C TYR A 80 -18.21 2.57 -18.35
N PHE A 81 -17.49 3.12 -17.36
CA PHE A 81 -18.11 3.73 -16.17
C PHE A 81 -18.78 5.07 -16.46
N SER A 82 -18.39 5.78 -17.51
CA SER A 82 -19.13 6.97 -18.00
C SER A 82 -20.57 6.66 -18.43
N LYS A 83 -20.83 5.41 -18.86
CA LYS A 83 -22.16 4.94 -19.23
C LYS A 83 -22.90 4.26 -18.08
N HIS A 84 -22.17 3.85 -17.01
CA HIS A 84 -22.70 3.12 -15.85
C HIS A 84 -22.27 3.80 -14.54
N PRO A 85 -22.62 5.07 -14.28
CA PRO A 85 -22.09 5.84 -13.15
C PRO A 85 -22.47 5.26 -11.76
N LEU A 86 -23.61 4.58 -11.64
CA LEU A 86 -24.02 3.93 -10.38
C LEU A 86 -23.07 2.78 -9.99
N GLU A 87 -22.48 2.09 -10.97
CA GLU A 87 -21.55 0.99 -10.75
C GLU A 87 -20.17 1.46 -10.24
N ILE A 88 -19.90 2.76 -10.23
CA ILE A 88 -18.69 3.35 -9.62
C ILE A 88 -18.75 3.16 -8.11
N LEU A 89 -19.91 3.49 -7.49
CA LEU A 89 -20.08 3.51 -6.03
C LEU A 89 -20.73 2.22 -5.49
N LEU A 90 -21.45 1.50 -6.33
CA LEU A 90 -22.15 0.29 -5.91
C LEU A 90 -21.40 -0.97 -6.35
N PRO A 91 -21.32 -2.00 -5.49
CA PRO A 91 -20.62 -3.24 -5.81
C PRO A 91 -21.47 -4.19 -6.67
N PHE A 92 -22.31 -3.63 -7.54
CA PHE A 92 -23.23 -4.36 -8.39
C PHE A 92 -23.07 -3.95 -9.85
N LYS A 93 -23.26 -4.91 -10.75
CA LYS A 93 -23.43 -4.70 -12.17
C LYS A 93 -24.92 -4.77 -12.50
N PHE A 94 -25.43 -3.77 -13.25
CA PHE A 94 -26.87 -3.66 -13.55
C PHE A 94 -27.23 -4.17 -14.94
N SER A 95 -26.28 -4.26 -15.86
CA SER A 95 -26.50 -4.67 -17.24
C SER A 95 -25.37 -5.61 -17.72
N PRO A 96 -25.64 -6.67 -18.51
CA PRO A 96 -26.97 -7.15 -19.00
C PRO A 96 -27.79 -7.89 -17.94
N GLN A 97 -27.19 -8.32 -16.82
CA GLN A 97 -27.85 -9.00 -15.71
C GLN A 97 -27.40 -8.40 -14.39
N PHE A 98 -28.28 -8.37 -13.40
CA PHE A 98 -27.94 -7.93 -12.05
C PHE A 98 -27.02 -8.96 -11.39
N GLU A 99 -25.79 -8.53 -11.07
CA GLU A 99 -24.77 -9.38 -10.46
C GLU A 99 -24.04 -8.63 -9.35
N PHE A 100 -23.81 -9.30 -8.21
CA PHE A 100 -22.91 -8.79 -7.17
C PHE A 100 -21.47 -9.05 -7.59
N THR A 101 -20.77 -8.00 -7.99
CA THR A 101 -19.37 -8.08 -8.45
C THR A 101 -18.36 -7.81 -7.35
N GLY A 102 -18.80 -7.24 -6.22
CA GLY A 102 -17.90 -6.62 -5.23
C GLY A 102 -17.17 -5.42 -5.83
N TYR A 103 -16.22 -4.87 -5.09
CA TYR A 103 -15.31 -3.82 -5.60
C TYR A 103 -14.13 -4.47 -6.32
N ARG A 104 -14.32 -4.82 -7.59
CA ARG A 104 -13.24 -5.26 -8.49
C ARG A 104 -12.65 -4.05 -9.19
N GLY A 105 -11.34 -4.11 -9.52
CA GLY A 105 -10.62 -2.98 -10.12
C GLY A 105 -10.38 -1.86 -9.09
N LEU A 106 -9.24 -1.91 -8.44
CA LEU A 106 -8.78 -0.94 -7.44
C LEU A 106 -7.41 -0.41 -7.86
N ALA A 107 -7.32 0.90 -8.09
CA ALA A 107 -6.09 1.56 -8.49
C ALA A 107 -5.34 2.11 -7.27
N SER A 108 -4.09 1.71 -7.10
CA SER A 108 -3.26 2.14 -5.95
C SER A 108 -3.01 3.65 -5.92
N HIS A 109 -2.89 4.30 -7.09
CA HIS A 109 -2.74 5.76 -7.16
C HIS A 109 -4.00 6.48 -6.68
N GLY A 110 -5.18 5.96 -7.05
CA GLY A 110 -6.46 6.46 -6.56
C GLY A 110 -6.59 6.28 -5.05
N ALA A 111 -6.17 5.14 -4.50
CA ALA A 111 -6.14 4.90 -3.06
C ALA A 111 -5.29 5.93 -2.32
N MET A 112 -4.10 6.25 -2.84
CA MET A 112 -3.22 7.26 -2.25
C MET A 112 -3.85 8.66 -2.25
N LEU A 113 -4.43 9.08 -3.38
CA LEU A 113 -5.10 10.38 -3.47
C LEU A 113 -6.32 10.45 -2.55
N GLY A 114 -7.10 9.38 -2.47
CA GLY A 114 -8.24 9.29 -1.56
C GLY A 114 -7.84 9.36 -0.10
N LEU A 115 -6.73 8.72 0.28
CA LEU A 115 -6.17 8.79 1.63
C LEU A 115 -5.66 10.20 1.97
N LEU A 116 -4.98 10.86 1.04
CA LEU A 116 -4.53 12.25 1.22
C LEU A 116 -5.72 13.20 1.41
N LEU A 117 -6.77 13.05 0.60
CA LEU A 117 -8.02 13.82 0.75
C LEU A 117 -8.69 13.53 2.10
N ALA A 118 -8.74 12.27 2.51
CA ALA A 118 -9.30 11.85 3.79
C ALA A 118 -8.55 12.49 4.97
N TYR A 119 -7.23 12.52 4.95
CA TYR A 119 -6.42 13.15 5.99
C TYR A 119 -6.50 14.69 5.96
N TRP A 120 -6.65 15.29 4.79
CA TRP A 120 -6.93 16.71 4.67
C TRP A 120 -8.29 17.08 5.30
N LEU A 121 -9.35 16.33 5.00
CA LEU A 121 -10.67 16.53 5.60
C LEU A 121 -10.64 16.33 7.13
N LEU A 122 -9.92 15.31 7.59
CA LEU A 122 -9.77 15.02 9.01
C LEU A 122 -8.99 16.12 9.73
N SER A 123 -7.93 16.65 9.11
CA SER A 123 -7.17 17.80 9.59
C SER A 123 -8.07 19.02 9.84
N ARG A 124 -8.96 19.31 8.89
CA ARG A 124 -9.91 20.42 9.02
C ARG A 124 -10.93 20.24 10.17
N LYS A 125 -11.27 18.99 10.48
CA LYS A 125 -12.23 18.66 11.55
C LYS A 125 -11.61 18.62 12.95
N THR A 126 -10.35 18.25 13.05
CA THR A 126 -9.71 17.98 14.35
C THR A 126 -8.72 19.07 14.79
N GLY A 127 -8.38 20.00 13.89
CA GLY A 127 -7.36 21.02 14.14
C GLY A 127 -5.91 20.48 14.14
N LYS A 128 -5.69 19.16 13.98
CA LYS A 128 -4.37 18.59 13.80
C LYS A 128 -3.87 18.83 12.38
N SER A 129 -2.55 19.00 12.17
CA SER A 129 -2.01 19.18 10.83
C SER A 129 -2.16 17.92 9.97
N ILE A 130 -2.30 18.09 8.65
CA ILE A 130 -2.29 16.93 7.72
C ILE A 130 -0.97 16.16 7.84
N LEU A 131 0.14 16.86 8.05
CA LEU A 131 1.47 16.26 8.20
C LEU A 131 1.56 15.37 9.44
N TRP A 132 0.87 15.74 10.53
CA TRP A 132 0.74 14.90 11.72
C TRP A 132 0.03 13.58 11.40
N PHE A 133 -1.09 13.62 10.65
CA PHE A 133 -1.78 12.40 10.23
C PHE A 133 -0.95 11.54 9.30
N LEU A 134 -0.18 12.16 8.39
CA LEU A 134 0.74 11.43 7.51
C LEU A 134 1.85 10.74 8.29
N ASP A 135 2.40 11.36 9.34
CA ASP A 135 3.35 10.71 10.24
C ASP A 135 2.74 9.47 10.89
N LYS A 136 1.51 9.57 11.42
CA LYS A 136 0.82 8.42 12.02
C LYS A 136 0.55 7.31 11.00
N GLY A 137 0.13 7.68 9.79
CA GLY A 137 -0.04 6.73 8.69
C GLY A 137 1.27 6.02 8.33
N ALA A 138 2.39 6.76 8.28
CA ALA A 138 3.71 6.20 7.96
C ALA A 138 4.17 5.13 8.96
N LEU A 139 3.80 5.24 10.25
CA LEU A 139 4.15 4.25 11.28
C LEU A 139 3.61 2.85 10.98
N VAL A 140 2.51 2.76 10.24
CA VAL A 140 1.83 1.48 9.95
C VAL A 140 1.83 1.12 8.47
N ALA A 141 2.13 2.08 7.59
CA ALA A 141 2.08 1.88 6.14
C ALA A 141 3.02 0.76 5.67
N GLY A 142 4.23 0.66 6.23
CA GLY A 142 5.18 -0.41 5.90
C GLY A 142 4.60 -1.81 6.20
N LEU A 143 3.87 -1.96 7.30
CA LEU A 143 3.20 -3.22 7.66
C LEU A 143 2.08 -3.56 6.68
N CYS A 144 1.24 -2.58 6.30
CA CYS A 144 0.19 -2.77 5.30
C CYS A 144 0.78 -3.17 3.94
N LEU A 145 1.86 -2.51 3.52
CA LEU A 145 2.57 -2.85 2.27
C LEU A 145 3.17 -4.27 2.32
N ALA A 146 3.74 -4.69 3.45
CA ALA A 146 4.24 -6.05 3.65
C ALA A 146 3.09 -7.07 3.56
N SER A 147 1.96 -6.80 4.21
CA SER A 147 0.76 -7.66 4.15
C SER A 147 0.24 -7.82 2.73
N ILE A 148 0.22 -6.74 1.94
CA ILE A 148 -0.14 -6.79 0.50
C ILE A 148 0.83 -7.69 -0.26
N ARG A 149 2.14 -7.61 0.00
CA ARG A 149 3.13 -8.47 -0.68
C ARG A 149 2.93 -9.94 -0.38
N MET A 150 2.64 -10.27 0.87
CA MET A 150 2.31 -11.65 1.24
C MET A 150 1.00 -12.11 0.57
N GLY A 151 0.00 -11.24 0.48
CA GLY A 151 -1.23 -11.51 -0.26
C GLY A 151 -0.98 -11.78 -1.75
N ASN A 152 -0.14 -10.96 -2.41
CA ASN A 152 0.26 -11.21 -3.80
C ASN A 152 0.98 -12.56 -3.97
N PHE A 153 1.78 -12.97 -2.99
CA PHE A 153 2.45 -14.27 -2.99
C PHE A 153 1.44 -15.42 -2.95
N MET A 154 0.43 -15.33 -2.08
CA MET A 154 -0.65 -16.34 -2.01
C MET A 154 -1.48 -16.41 -3.30
N ASN A 155 -1.63 -15.28 -4.00
CA ASN A 155 -2.35 -15.22 -5.28
C ASN A 155 -1.48 -15.56 -6.49
N SER A 156 -0.15 -15.72 -6.34
CA SER A 156 0.82 -15.85 -7.44
C SER A 156 0.81 -14.64 -8.39
N GLU A 157 0.62 -13.43 -7.84
CA GLU A 157 0.58 -12.16 -8.58
C GLU A 157 1.92 -11.44 -8.52
N ILE A 158 2.21 -10.60 -9.52
CA ILE A 158 3.40 -9.73 -9.56
C ILE A 158 4.68 -10.55 -9.35
N VAL A 159 4.90 -11.54 -10.19
CA VAL A 159 6.09 -12.41 -10.13
C VAL A 159 7.34 -11.71 -10.66
N GLY A 160 8.52 -12.24 -10.29
CA GLY A 160 9.80 -11.71 -10.71
C GLY A 160 10.25 -12.17 -12.11
N ALA A 161 11.39 -11.65 -12.53
CA ALA A 161 12.11 -12.09 -13.72
C ALA A 161 12.53 -13.55 -13.58
N PRO A 162 12.77 -14.27 -14.68
CA PRO A 162 13.38 -15.61 -14.67
C PRO A 162 14.71 -15.63 -13.93
N THR A 163 15.00 -16.71 -13.20
CA THR A 163 16.27 -16.86 -12.45
C THR A 163 16.61 -18.32 -12.21
N ASP A 164 17.90 -18.61 -12.14
CA ASP A 164 18.45 -19.93 -11.82
C ASP A 164 18.93 -20.04 -10.36
N LEU A 165 18.56 -19.06 -9.50
CA LEU A 165 18.96 -19.05 -8.10
C LEU A 165 18.34 -20.22 -7.33
N PRO A 166 19.04 -20.76 -6.30
CA PRO A 166 18.58 -21.95 -5.58
C PRO A 166 17.27 -21.78 -4.81
N TRP A 167 16.81 -20.53 -4.62
CA TRP A 167 15.54 -20.19 -3.98
C TRP A 167 14.50 -19.64 -4.97
N ALA A 168 14.65 -19.99 -6.27
CA ALA A 168 13.66 -19.65 -7.29
C ALA A 168 12.33 -20.38 -7.05
N PHE A 169 11.24 -19.73 -7.44
CA PHE A 169 9.89 -20.29 -7.39
C PHE A 169 9.31 -20.44 -8.78
N ILE A 170 8.61 -21.56 -9.01
CA ILE A 170 7.75 -21.78 -10.18
C ILE A 170 6.32 -21.47 -9.73
N PHE A 171 5.64 -20.61 -10.47
CA PHE A 171 4.24 -20.22 -10.22
C PHE A 171 3.34 -20.77 -11.33
N PRO A 172 2.79 -22.00 -11.22
CA PRO A 172 2.02 -22.65 -12.29
C PRO A 172 0.80 -21.87 -12.77
N LYS A 173 0.28 -20.96 -11.93
CA LYS A 173 -0.81 -20.03 -12.31
C LYS A 173 -0.36 -18.95 -13.30
N VAL A 174 0.96 -18.78 -13.48
CA VAL A 174 1.54 -17.76 -14.38
C VAL A 174 2.26 -18.43 -15.56
N ASP A 175 3.19 -19.33 -15.27
CA ASP A 175 3.96 -20.14 -16.22
C ASP A 175 4.83 -21.17 -15.48
N ASP A 176 5.53 -22.03 -16.23
CA ASP A 176 6.41 -23.08 -15.69
C ASP A 176 7.88 -22.64 -15.58
N ILE A 177 8.14 -21.32 -15.55
CA ILE A 177 9.49 -20.76 -15.50
C ILE A 177 9.86 -20.48 -14.03
N ALA A 178 11.08 -20.86 -13.64
CA ALA A 178 11.66 -20.50 -12.35
C ALA A 178 11.91 -18.98 -12.26
N ARG A 179 11.39 -18.32 -11.25
CA ARG A 179 11.37 -16.85 -11.12
C ARG A 179 11.78 -16.39 -9.73
N HIS A 180 12.27 -15.15 -9.65
CA HIS A 180 12.46 -14.47 -8.38
C HIS A 180 11.12 -14.34 -7.63
N PRO A 181 11.02 -14.78 -6.35
CA PRO A 181 9.84 -14.54 -5.51
C PRO A 181 9.84 -13.09 -5.00
N VAL A 182 9.65 -12.13 -5.91
CA VAL A 182 9.73 -10.68 -5.59
C VAL A 182 8.68 -10.23 -4.58
N GLN A 183 7.62 -11.00 -4.42
CA GLN A 183 6.62 -10.78 -3.38
C GLN A 183 7.24 -10.99 -1.99
N LEU A 184 8.02 -12.06 -1.79
CA LEU A 184 8.73 -12.34 -0.54
C LEU A 184 9.83 -11.29 -0.27
N TYR A 185 10.56 -10.88 -1.31
CA TYR A 185 11.53 -9.80 -1.19
C TYR A 185 10.84 -8.51 -0.75
N GLY A 186 9.70 -8.17 -1.39
CA GLY A 186 8.89 -7.02 -1.02
C GLY A 186 8.35 -7.10 0.40
N PHE A 187 7.92 -8.29 0.84
CA PHE A 187 7.49 -8.52 2.22
C PHE A 187 8.61 -8.17 3.21
N VAL A 188 9.80 -8.74 3.03
CA VAL A 188 10.95 -8.49 3.93
C VAL A 188 11.35 -7.02 3.91
N VAL A 189 11.45 -6.41 2.73
CA VAL A 189 11.84 -5.00 2.56
C VAL A 189 10.85 -4.06 3.24
N TYR A 190 9.54 -4.24 3.03
CA TYR A 190 8.54 -3.36 3.64
C TYR A 190 8.35 -3.61 5.13
N LEU A 191 8.53 -4.85 5.59
CA LEU A 191 8.56 -5.16 7.02
C LEU A 191 9.77 -4.52 7.70
N SER A 192 10.94 -4.54 7.05
CA SER A 192 12.15 -3.85 7.54
C SER A 192 11.94 -2.34 7.60
N LEU A 193 11.32 -1.74 6.56
CA LEU A 193 10.96 -0.33 6.55
C LEU A 193 9.99 0.03 7.68
N PHE A 194 9.02 -0.83 7.98
CA PHE A 194 8.10 -0.68 9.11
C PHE A 194 8.85 -0.62 10.45
N PHE A 195 9.70 -1.59 10.74
CA PHE A 195 10.47 -1.60 11.99
C PHE A 195 11.42 -0.41 12.09
N PHE A 196 12.08 -0.07 10.96
CA PHE A 196 12.90 1.13 10.88
C PHE A 196 12.08 2.39 11.22
N THR A 197 10.91 2.57 10.62
CA THR A 197 10.06 3.74 10.83
C THR A 197 9.63 3.86 12.28
N LEU A 198 9.25 2.75 12.93
CA LEU A 198 8.92 2.73 14.36
C LEU A 198 10.11 3.10 15.25
N ALA A 199 11.29 2.54 14.97
CA ALA A 199 12.51 2.83 15.73
C ALA A 199 12.94 4.29 15.52
N TYR A 200 12.88 4.77 14.28
CA TYR A 200 13.21 6.15 13.93
C TYR A 200 12.25 7.14 14.60
N HIS A 201 10.94 6.89 14.55
CA HIS A 201 9.95 7.71 15.25
C HIS A 201 10.27 7.85 16.75
N LYS A 202 10.58 6.74 17.44
CA LYS A 202 10.97 6.78 18.86
C LYS A 202 12.20 7.64 19.12
N LYS A 203 13.19 7.61 18.21
CA LYS A 203 14.44 8.40 18.32
C LYS A 203 14.23 9.89 18.15
N VAL A 204 13.33 10.29 17.22
CA VAL A 204 13.13 11.70 16.84
C VAL A 204 11.89 12.32 17.50
N PHE A 205 11.11 11.56 18.26
CA PHE A 205 9.88 12.02 18.91
C PHE A 205 10.10 13.28 19.73
N GLY A 206 9.28 14.29 19.50
CA GLY A 206 9.39 15.61 20.15
C GLY A 206 10.54 16.51 19.66
N LYS A 207 11.43 16.03 18.78
CA LYS A 207 12.61 16.75 18.30
C LYS A 207 12.46 17.34 16.90
N VAL A 208 11.50 16.86 16.15
CA VAL A 208 11.25 17.22 14.74
C VAL A 208 9.84 17.80 14.56
N LYS A 209 9.61 18.49 13.44
CA LYS A 209 8.27 18.97 13.08
C LYS A 209 7.39 17.84 12.56
N ASP A 210 6.08 18.06 12.59
CA ASP A 210 5.12 17.18 11.94
C ASP A 210 5.47 16.95 10.46
N GLY A 211 5.28 15.73 9.99
CA GLY A 211 5.61 15.31 8.62
C GLY A 211 7.03 14.79 8.42
N HIS A 212 7.89 14.86 9.44
CA HIS A 212 9.28 14.41 9.30
C HIS A 212 9.40 12.90 9.17
N VAL A 213 8.65 12.16 9.98
CA VAL A 213 8.66 10.68 9.92
C VAL A 213 8.08 10.20 8.60
N PHE A 214 6.98 10.81 8.15
CA PHE A 214 6.41 10.54 6.83
C PHE A 214 7.40 10.86 5.70
N ALA A 215 8.12 11.99 5.79
CA ALA A 215 9.09 12.39 4.79
C ALA A 215 10.23 11.37 4.63
N VAL A 216 10.79 10.90 5.76
CA VAL A 216 11.84 9.87 5.76
C VAL A 216 11.29 8.54 5.26
N PHE A 217 10.08 8.15 5.68
CA PHE A 217 9.40 6.96 5.17
C PHE A 217 9.19 7.04 3.66
N LEU A 218 8.67 8.16 3.14
CA LEU A 218 8.40 8.38 1.72
C LEU A 218 9.68 8.31 0.88
N PHE A 219 10.75 8.94 1.36
CA PHE A 219 12.06 8.92 0.74
C PHE A 219 12.61 7.49 0.61
N LEU A 220 12.62 6.75 1.72
CA LEU A 220 13.09 5.37 1.73
C LEU A 220 12.20 4.45 0.91
N LEU A 221 10.88 4.59 1.02
CA LEU A 221 9.93 3.82 0.21
C LEU A 221 10.16 4.04 -1.28
N GLY A 222 10.41 5.29 -1.70
CA GLY A 222 10.72 5.63 -3.09
C GLY A 222 11.97 4.93 -3.59
N ILE A 223 13.07 4.95 -2.81
CA ILE A 223 14.31 4.25 -3.15
C ILE A 223 14.10 2.74 -3.23
N LEU A 224 13.50 2.14 -2.21
CA LEU A 224 13.28 0.70 -2.14
C LEU A 224 12.40 0.23 -3.30
N ARG A 225 11.38 1.00 -3.63
CA ARG A 225 10.48 0.71 -4.73
C ARG A 225 11.19 0.81 -6.09
N PHE A 226 12.01 1.84 -6.29
CA PHE A 226 12.84 2.00 -7.49
C PHE A 226 13.80 0.83 -7.68
N CYS A 227 14.51 0.43 -6.62
CA CYS A 227 15.46 -0.69 -6.67
C CYS A 227 14.78 -2.04 -6.93
N MET A 228 13.63 -2.29 -6.31
CA MET A 228 12.91 -3.56 -6.48
C MET A 228 12.37 -3.77 -7.89
N GLU A 229 12.21 -2.70 -8.66
CA GLU A 229 11.68 -2.81 -10.01
C GLU A 229 12.64 -3.51 -10.98
N PHE A 230 13.95 -3.48 -10.72
CA PHE A 230 14.96 -4.16 -11.55
C PHE A 230 14.85 -5.70 -11.55
N ILE A 231 14.25 -6.28 -10.51
CA ILE A 231 14.12 -7.74 -10.37
C ILE A 231 12.71 -8.26 -10.68
N LYS A 232 11.78 -7.38 -11.06
CA LYS A 232 10.43 -7.79 -11.47
C LYS A 232 10.39 -8.23 -12.93
N LYS A 233 9.39 -9.04 -13.27
CA LYS A 233 9.02 -9.26 -14.66
C LYS A 233 8.49 -7.92 -15.22
N HIS A 234 9.18 -7.39 -16.22
CA HIS A 234 8.75 -6.15 -16.85
C HIS A 234 7.50 -6.42 -17.70
N TYR A 235 6.37 -5.87 -17.30
CA TYR A 235 5.24 -5.64 -18.18
C TYR A 235 5.48 -4.28 -18.82
N VAL A 236 6.24 -4.23 -19.91
CA VAL A 236 6.75 -2.98 -20.48
C VAL A 236 5.78 -2.48 -21.50
N PHE A 237 5.45 -1.17 -21.43
CA PHE A 237 4.85 -0.44 -22.53
C PHE A 237 5.82 -0.28 -23.70
N ASP A 238 7.14 -0.34 -23.44
CA ASP A 238 8.21 -0.24 -24.44
C ASP A 238 9.38 -1.12 -24.00
N PRO A 239 9.74 -2.18 -24.77
CA PRO A 239 10.85 -3.07 -24.49
C PRO A 239 12.21 -2.36 -24.40
N ASP A 240 12.37 -1.21 -25.07
CA ASP A 240 13.63 -0.46 -25.16
C ASP A 240 13.77 0.59 -24.05
N SER A 241 12.78 0.75 -23.19
CA SER A 241 12.82 1.73 -22.09
C SER A 241 13.74 1.26 -20.96
N ILE A 242 14.75 2.08 -20.64
CA ILE A 242 15.70 1.84 -19.53
C ILE A 242 15.00 1.97 -18.16
N ILE A 243 13.97 2.80 -18.05
CA ILE A 243 13.22 3.09 -16.83
C ILE A 243 11.75 2.80 -17.09
N ASN A 244 11.14 1.99 -16.23
CA ASN A 244 9.71 1.71 -16.32
C ASN A 244 8.86 2.77 -15.58
N MET A 245 7.52 2.73 -15.81
CA MET A 245 6.58 3.68 -15.22
C MET A 245 6.63 3.67 -13.67
N ALA A 246 6.85 2.52 -13.04
CA ALA A 246 6.90 2.42 -11.59
C ALA A 246 8.18 3.04 -11.01
N GLN A 247 9.30 2.94 -11.74
CA GLN A 247 10.54 3.65 -11.41
C GLN A 247 10.36 5.16 -11.58
N LEU A 248 9.76 5.60 -12.68
CA LEU A 248 9.48 7.01 -12.92
C LEU A 248 8.60 7.61 -11.81
N LEU A 249 7.56 6.91 -11.38
CA LEU A 249 6.70 7.32 -10.27
C LEU A 249 7.38 7.29 -8.90
N SER A 250 8.50 6.58 -8.76
CA SER A 250 9.28 6.57 -7.52
C SER A 250 10.17 7.81 -7.36
N LEU A 251 10.57 8.46 -8.47
CA LEU A 251 11.42 9.67 -8.42
C LEU A 251 10.76 10.85 -7.68
N PRO A 252 9.47 11.22 -7.96
CA PRO A 252 8.78 12.24 -7.18
C PRO A 252 8.71 11.90 -5.69
N MET A 253 8.52 10.63 -5.32
CA MET A 253 8.49 10.21 -3.91
C MET A 253 9.83 10.48 -3.22
N ILE A 254 10.94 10.15 -3.89
CA ILE A 254 12.30 10.40 -3.39
C ILE A 254 12.52 11.89 -3.22
N LEU A 255 12.20 12.69 -4.24
CA LEU A 255 12.42 14.14 -4.24
C LEU A 255 11.59 14.84 -3.16
N ILE A 256 10.27 14.58 -3.13
CA ILE A 256 9.35 15.16 -2.14
C ILE A 256 9.76 14.72 -0.73
N GLY A 257 10.07 13.44 -0.54
CA GLY A 257 10.54 12.91 0.73
C GLY A 257 11.81 13.61 1.22
N ALA A 258 12.82 13.79 0.35
CA ALA A 258 14.04 14.48 0.69
C ALA A 258 13.83 15.95 1.06
N ILE A 259 13.07 16.70 0.25
CA ILE A 259 12.78 18.12 0.49
C ILE A 259 11.99 18.28 1.80
N LEU A 260 10.96 17.48 2.00
CA LEU A 260 10.14 17.56 3.20
C LEU A 260 10.94 17.17 4.46
N ALA A 261 11.78 16.12 4.39
CA ALA A 261 12.67 15.74 5.50
C ALA A 261 13.64 16.85 5.87
N TRP A 262 14.21 17.53 4.87
CA TRP A 262 15.08 18.68 5.10
C TRP A 262 14.35 19.82 5.83
N ASN A 263 13.15 20.18 5.40
CA ASN A 263 12.36 21.28 5.93
C ASN A 263 11.78 21.00 7.33
N THR A 264 11.63 19.73 7.68
CA THR A 264 10.99 19.32 8.94
C THR A 264 11.98 18.80 9.99
N ARG A 265 13.29 18.75 9.67
CA ARG A 265 14.34 18.12 10.52
C ARG A 265 14.53 18.77 11.88
N ASN A 266 14.30 20.07 12.00
CA ASN A 266 14.49 20.81 13.24
C ASN A 266 13.14 21.36 13.70
N LYS A 267 12.76 21.04 14.93
CA LYS A 267 11.73 21.79 15.63
C LYS A 267 12.45 23.05 16.12
N THR A 268 12.23 24.19 15.46
CA THR A 268 12.62 25.48 16.04
C THR A 268 11.90 25.57 17.37
N LEU A 269 12.66 25.79 18.43
CA LEU A 269 12.15 26.17 19.74
C LEU A 269 11.65 27.63 19.63
N ASP A 270 10.70 27.88 18.76
CA ASP A 270 10.02 29.15 18.69
C ASP A 270 8.89 29.10 19.69
N SER A 271 9.21 29.69 20.86
CA SER A 271 8.40 30.26 21.96
C SER A 271 6.98 29.75 22.17
#